data_6b4719351fcff8a5276bd872db007109
#
_entry.id   6b4719351fcff8a5276bd872db007109
#
_cell.length_a   1.000
_cell.length_b   1.000
_cell.length_c   1.000
_cell.angle_alpha   90.00
_cell.angle_beta   90.00
_cell.angle_gamma   90.00
#
_symmetry.space_group_name_H-M   'P 1'
#
loop_
_entity.id
_entity.type
_entity.pdbx_description
1 polymer ?
#
loop_
_entity_poly.entity_id
_entity_poly.type
_entity_poly.pdbx_seq_one_letter_code
_entity_poly.pdbx_strand_id
1 'polypeptide(L)'
;PINYLESYNASEGFVAIAERCDSDEMLLMPDYGCYYEFMHNGDVVPLEGVRLGVDYALLMTSENGLWRYRLGDVVRFTSLNPYRVRITGRTKQYINAFGEELMIGNVEEALLRACFVTGAVVEEYTVSPIFIYERGGYHRWVVEFVYRPDDVQAFAEEIDAALRELNSDYDAKRRSVMQRLEVVMVPAGTFHRWQAATGRRKVPRLREDGS
;
A
#
# COMPACT_ATOMS: atom_id res chain seq x y z
N PRO A 1 7.45 -29.13 -11.57
CA PRO A 1 7.32 -27.77 -11.05
C PRO A 1 7.17 -26.80 -12.23
N ILE A 2 6.24 -25.87 -12.12
CA ILE A 2 6.03 -24.81 -13.10
C ILE A 2 6.84 -23.61 -12.59
N ASN A 3 7.67 -23.02 -13.47
CA ASN A 3 8.40 -21.81 -13.16
C ASN A 3 7.53 -20.61 -13.57
N TYR A 4 7.36 -19.65 -12.66
CA TYR A 4 6.66 -18.40 -12.92
C TYR A 4 7.68 -17.26 -13.01
N LEU A 5 7.49 -16.38 -14.02
CA LEU A 5 8.18 -15.11 -14.11
C LEU A 5 7.15 -14.01 -13.94
N GLU A 6 7.43 -13.08 -13.06
CA GLU A 6 6.58 -11.91 -12.87
C GLU A 6 6.78 -10.91 -14.02
N SER A 7 5.70 -10.22 -14.37
CA SER A 7 5.74 -9.08 -15.27
C SER A 7 4.97 -7.91 -14.68
N TYR A 8 5.57 -6.73 -14.76
CA TYR A 8 4.90 -5.50 -14.42
C TYR A 8 4.25 -4.93 -15.66
N ASN A 9 2.96 -5.22 -15.78
CA ASN A 9 2.14 -4.88 -16.91
C ASN A 9 0.88 -4.13 -16.44
N ALA A 10 0.58 -3.01 -17.05
CA ALA A 10 -0.61 -2.21 -16.80
C ALA A 10 -1.40 -2.06 -18.09
N SER A 11 -2.67 -1.62 -18.03
CA SER A 11 -3.48 -1.29 -19.21
C SER A 11 -2.83 -0.20 -20.05
N GLU A 12 -2.05 0.66 -19.41
CA GLU A 12 -1.38 1.82 -19.94
C GLU A 12 -0.08 1.49 -20.68
N GLY A 13 0.57 0.36 -20.33
CA GLY A 13 1.81 -0.06 -20.96
C GLY A 13 2.57 -1.14 -20.20
N PHE A 14 3.60 -1.67 -20.84
CA PHE A 14 4.48 -2.69 -20.28
C PHE A 14 5.69 -2.03 -19.63
N VAL A 15 5.90 -2.26 -18.32
CA VAL A 15 6.88 -1.52 -17.52
C VAL A 15 8.16 -2.32 -17.26
N ALA A 16 8.03 -3.56 -16.77
CA ALA A 16 9.18 -4.36 -16.38
C ALA A 16 8.89 -5.86 -16.42
N ILE A 17 9.95 -6.67 -16.47
CA ILE A 17 9.86 -8.14 -16.49
C ILE A 17 10.91 -8.75 -15.55
N ALA A 18 10.50 -9.78 -14.81
CA ALA A 18 11.44 -10.58 -14.02
C ALA A 18 12.36 -11.41 -14.94
N GLU A 19 13.64 -11.42 -14.63
CA GLU A 19 14.63 -12.26 -15.32
C GLU A 19 14.85 -13.59 -14.59
N ARG A 20 14.35 -13.72 -13.36
CA ARG A 20 14.57 -14.87 -12.48
C ARG A 20 13.29 -15.22 -11.74
N CYS A 21 13.01 -16.52 -11.61
CA CYS A 21 11.82 -17.04 -10.94
C CYS A 21 11.83 -16.90 -9.41
N ASP A 22 12.99 -16.62 -8.83
CA ASP A 22 13.24 -16.56 -7.39
C ASP A 22 13.48 -15.12 -6.88
N SER A 23 13.13 -14.12 -7.69
CA SER A 23 13.36 -12.71 -7.39
C SER A 23 12.13 -11.88 -7.72
N ASP A 24 11.82 -10.93 -6.85
CA ASP A 24 10.80 -9.89 -7.05
C ASP A 24 11.38 -8.64 -7.77
N GLU A 25 12.64 -8.72 -8.19
CA GLU A 25 13.29 -7.70 -9.01
C GLU A 25 12.95 -7.90 -10.47
N MET A 26 12.59 -6.81 -11.13
CA MET A 26 12.22 -6.80 -12.55
C MET A 26 13.11 -5.83 -13.33
N LEU A 27 13.55 -6.25 -14.49
CA LEU A 27 14.25 -5.40 -15.44
C LEU A 27 13.28 -4.35 -15.98
N LEU A 28 13.61 -3.07 -15.80
CA LEU A 28 12.85 -1.98 -16.39
C LEU A 28 13.03 -1.96 -17.92
N MET A 29 11.94 -1.77 -18.65
CA MET A 29 11.89 -1.82 -20.13
C MET A 29 11.61 -0.42 -20.71
N PRO A 30 12.61 0.49 -20.75
CA PRO A 30 12.41 1.88 -21.17
C PRO A 30 12.20 2.05 -22.69
N ASP A 31 12.48 1.02 -23.47
CA ASP A 31 12.42 1.00 -24.94
C ASP A 31 11.14 0.41 -25.51
N TYR A 32 10.12 0.20 -24.67
CA TYR A 32 8.80 -0.32 -25.08
C TYR A 32 7.75 0.78 -25.38
N GLY A 33 8.19 1.89 -25.95
CA GLY A 33 7.28 2.98 -26.38
C GLY A 33 6.75 3.83 -25.23
N CYS A 34 7.33 3.73 -24.04
CA CYS A 34 6.96 4.50 -22.87
C CYS A 34 8.15 5.31 -22.36
N TYR A 35 7.91 6.57 -22.02
CA TYR A 35 8.85 7.41 -21.29
C TYR A 35 8.45 7.46 -19.83
N TYR A 36 9.39 7.14 -18.94
CA TYR A 36 9.15 7.08 -17.50
C TYR A 36 9.81 8.24 -16.77
N GLU A 37 9.05 8.81 -15.82
CA GLU A 37 9.52 9.75 -14.83
C GLU A 37 9.19 9.21 -13.43
N PHE A 38 9.93 9.67 -12.43
CA PHE A 38 9.87 9.11 -11.08
C PHE A 38 9.67 10.24 -10.08
N MET A 39 8.57 10.19 -9.32
CA MET A 39 8.23 11.23 -8.34
C MET A 39 8.52 10.76 -6.92
N HIS A 40 9.28 11.57 -6.19
CA HIS A 40 9.57 11.38 -4.77
C HIS A 40 9.38 12.73 -4.03
N ASN A 41 8.57 12.75 -2.97
CA ASN A 41 8.27 13.95 -2.17
C ASN A 41 7.85 15.17 -3.00
N GLY A 42 7.13 14.96 -4.10
CA GLY A 42 6.68 16.03 -4.99
C GLY A 42 7.65 16.40 -6.11
N ASP A 43 8.92 16.05 -5.98
CA ASP A 43 9.93 16.27 -7.02
C ASP A 43 9.89 15.15 -8.06
N VAL A 44 9.97 15.51 -9.33
CA VAL A 44 9.98 14.56 -10.46
C VAL A 44 11.35 14.55 -11.09
N VAL A 45 11.93 13.35 -11.22
CA VAL A 45 13.22 13.12 -11.85
C VAL A 45 13.10 12.17 -13.03
N PRO A 46 13.94 12.34 -14.07
CA PRO A 46 14.06 11.37 -15.16
C PRO A 46 14.79 10.11 -14.67
N LEU A 47 14.88 9.09 -15.55
CA LEU A 47 15.48 7.80 -15.21
C LEU A 47 16.95 7.92 -14.74
N GLU A 48 17.71 8.84 -15.30
CA GLU A 48 19.12 9.10 -14.93
C GLU A 48 19.26 9.75 -13.54
N GLY A 49 18.18 10.34 -13.03
CA GLY A 49 18.14 11.03 -11.72
C GLY A 49 17.74 10.14 -10.55
N VAL A 50 17.37 8.90 -10.79
CA VAL A 50 16.91 8.00 -9.71
C VAL A 50 18.06 7.51 -8.82
N ARG A 51 17.73 7.13 -7.60
CA ARG A 51 18.68 6.62 -6.60
C ARG A 51 18.24 5.27 -6.09
N LEU A 52 19.22 4.42 -5.73
CA LEU A 52 18.95 3.13 -5.10
C LEU A 52 18.25 3.27 -3.76
N GLY A 53 17.32 2.37 -3.48
CA GLY A 53 16.64 2.26 -2.19
C GLY A 53 15.58 3.34 -1.91
N VAL A 54 15.35 4.27 -2.86
CA VAL A 54 14.33 5.32 -2.73
C VAL A 54 13.04 4.86 -3.41
N ASP A 55 11.91 5.11 -2.77
CA ASP A 55 10.58 4.84 -3.32
C ASP A 55 10.13 6.00 -4.22
N TYR A 56 9.68 5.67 -5.42
CA TYR A 56 9.20 6.60 -6.42
C TYR A 56 7.82 6.23 -6.91
N ALA A 57 6.91 7.19 -6.97
CA ALA A 57 5.68 7.04 -7.74
C ALA A 57 6.00 7.12 -9.23
N LEU A 58 5.52 6.14 -9.99
CA LEU A 58 5.79 6.04 -11.42
C LEU A 58 4.84 6.94 -12.22
N LEU A 59 5.43 7.77 -13.08
CA LEU A 59 4.73 8.52 -14.11
C LEU A 59 5.10 7.96 -15.48
N MET A 60 4.11 7.90 -16.38
CA MET A 60 4.28 7.35 -17.70
C MET A 60 3.78 8.34 -18.77
N THR A 61 4.56 8.51 -19.81
CA THR A 61 4.14 9.14 -21.07
C THR A 61 4.22 8.07 -22.16
N SER A 62 3.15 7.87 -22.93
CA SER A 62 3.10 6.83 -23.95
C SER A 62 2.52 7.34 -25.27
N GLU A 63 2.80 6.64 -26.36
CA GLU A 63 2.27 6.93 -27.70
C GLU A 63 0.73 6.84 -27.77
N ASN A 64 0.09 6.17 -26.80
CA ASN A 64 -1.36 6.07 -26.67
C ASN A 64 -2.04 7.36 -26.19
N GLY A 65 -1.30 8.47 -26.08
CA GLY A 65 -1.81 9.77 -25.70
C GLY A 65 -1.78 10.07 -24.21
N LEU A 66 -1.13 9.24 -23.41
CA LEU A 66 -0.91 9.52 -22.00
C LEU A 66 0.27 10.46 -21.81
N TRP A 67 0.04 11.57 -21.11
CA TRP A 67 1.07 12.54 -20.75
C TRP A 67 1.26 12.59 -19.25
N ARG A 68 2.48 12.23 -18.77
CA ARG A 68 2.85 12.23 -17.35
C ARG A 68 1.76 11.62 -16.46
N TYR A 69 1.17 10.54 -16.97
CA TYR A 69 0.09 9.84 -16.28
C TYR A 69 0.62 9.17 -15.02
N ARG A 70 -0.01 9.43 -13.89
CA ARG A 70 0.32 8.79 -12.62
C ARG A 70 -0.30 7.39 -12.61
N LEU A 71 0.53 6.38 -12.82
CA LEU A 71 0.09 4.98 -12.84
C LEU A 71 -0.50 4.55 -11.50
N GLY A 72 -0.03 5.18 -10.43
CA GLY A 72 -0.48 4.90 -9.08
C GLY A 72 0.36 3.85 -8.39
N ASP A 73 1.37 3.30 -9.04
CA ASP A 73 2.30 2.35 -8.45
C ASP A 73 3.56 3.05 -7.94
N VAL A 74 4.12 2.49 -6.86
CA VAL A 74 5.39 2.92 -6.27
C VAL A 74 6.43 1.85 -6.53
N VAL A 75 7.57 2.28 -7.06
CA VAL A 75 8.70 1.40 -7.38
C VAL A 75 9.95 1.84 -6.64
N ARG A 76 10.81 0.88 -6.32
CA ARG A 76 12.13 1.10 -5.75
C ARG A 76 13.18 0.52 -6.66
N PHE A 77 14.22 1.30 -6.96
CA PHE A 77 15.36 0.81 -7.74
C PHE A 77 16.27 -0.05 -6.88
N THR A 78 16.54 -1.26 -7.36
CA THR A 78 17.46 -2.24 -6.76
C THR A 78 18.78 -2.32 -7.51
N SER A 79 18.80 -1.86 -8.79
CA SER A 79 20.00 -1.71 -9.63
C SER A 79 19.82 -0.52 -10.58
N LEU A 80 20.93 0.15 -10.89
CA LEU A 80 20.97 1.23 -11.88
C LEU A 80 21.67 0.84 -13.18
N ASN A 81 22.31 -0.34 -13.23
CA ASN A 81 22.95 -0.85 -14.45
C ASN A 81 22.95 -2.40 -14.46
N PRO A 82 22.02 -3.03 -15.18
CA PRO A 82 20.83 -2.43 -15.79
C PRO A 82 19.84 -1.91 -14.74
N TYR A 83 18.92 -1.06 -15.15
CA TYR A 83 17.86 -0.59 -14.25
C TYR A 83 16.94 -1.74 -13.86
N ARG A 84 16.89 -2.03 -12.56
CA ARG A 84 15.94 -2.99 -11.98
C ARG A 84 15.10 -2.30 -10.94
N VAL A 85 13.83 -2.67 -10.92
CA VAL A 85 12.84 -2.14 -10.00
C VAL A 85 12.11 -3.26 -9.27
N ARG A 86 11.62 -2.94 -8.09
CA ARG A 86 10.66 -3.72 -7.32
C ARG A 86 9.44 -2.86 -7.07
N ILE A 87 8.24 -3.42 -7.19
CA ILE A 87 7.03 -2.72 -6.77
C ILE A 87 6.97 -2.75 -5.25
N THR A 88 6.91 -1.58 -4.62
CA THR A 88 6.88 -1.45 -3.15
C THR A 88 5.52 -1.02 -2.64
N GLY A 89 4.61 -0.58 -3.53
CA GLY A 89 3.27 -0.17 -3.13
C GLY A 89 2.50 0.55 -4.23
N ARG A 90 1.43 1.22 -3.82
CA ARG A 90 0.60 2.07 -4.69
C ARG A 90 0.30 3.40 -4.04
N THR A 91 0.42 4.49 -4.79
CA THR A 91 0.08 5.85 -4.32
C THR A 91 -1.41 6.02 -4.04
N LYS A 92 -2.27 5.22 -4.68
CA LYS A 92 -3.72 5.19 -4.42
C LYS A 92 -4.12 4.27 -3.27
N GLN A 93 -3.14 3.69 -2.57
CA GLN A 93 -3.35 2.83 -1.41
C GLN A 93 -2.49 3.32 -0.24
N TYR A 94 -2.64 4.59 0.08
CA TYR A 94 -2.14 5.18 1.31
C TYR A 94 -3.25 6.00 1.97
N ILE A 95 -3.14 6.21 3.27
CA ILE A 95 -3.95 7.17 4.01
C ILE A 95 -3.03 8.31 4.43
N ASN A 96 -3.43 9.53 4.13
CA ASN A 96 -2.72 10.74 4.54
C ASN A 96 -3.69 11.79 5.10
N ALA A 97 -4.62 11.35 5.93
CA ALA A 97 -5.69 12.17 6.47
C ALA A 97 -5.18 13.16 7.53
N PHE A 98 -4.10 12.81 8.23
CA PHE A 98 -3.49 13.60 9.31
C PHE A 98 -2.04 13.97 9.01
N GLY A 99 -1.51 13.64 7.81
CA GLY A 99 -0.12 13.80 7.41
C GLY A 99 0.77 12.61 7.77
N GLU A 100 0.19 11.41 7.94
CA GLU A 100 0.87 10.19 8.36
C GLU A 100 1.45 9.36 7.22
N GLU A 101 1.07 9.63 5.98
CA GLU A 101 1.50 8.90 4.76
C GLU A 101 1.56 7.38 4.93
N LEU A 102 0.50 6.80 5.49
CA LEU A 102 0.44 5.38 5.82
C LEU A 102 0.24 4.54 4.57
N MET A 103 1.30 3.87 4.13
CA MET A 103 1.30 3.01 2.94
C MET A 103 0.67 1.65 3.23
N ILE A 104 0.10 1.01 2.19
CA ILE A 104 -0.47 -0.34 2.30
C ILE A 104 0.53 -1.36 2.86
N GLY A 105 1.81 -1.28 2.48
CA GLY A 105 2.85 -2.17 2.98
C GLY A 105 3.05 -2.07 4.50
N ASN A 106 2.94 -0.86 5.08
CA ASN A 106 2.99 -0.68 6.53
C ASN A 106 1.80 -1.36 7.20
N VAL A 107 0.61 -1.20 6.60
CA VAL A 107 -0.65 -1.77 7.11
C VAL A 107 -0.62 -3.30 7.09
N GLU A 108 -0.20 -3.89 5.97
CA GLU A 108 -0.11 -5.35 5.82
C GLU A 108 0.92 -5.97 6.77
N GLU A 109 2.09 -5.36 6.90
CA GLU A 109 3.12 -5.83 7.85
C GLU A 109 2.66 -5.72 9.30
N ALA A 110 2.03 -4.61 9.69
CA ALA A 110 1.48 -4.42 11.03
C ALA A 110 0.38 -5.44 11.35
N LEU A 111 -0.50 -5.71 10.37
CA LEU A 111 -1.55 -6.71 10.50
C LEU A 111 -0.97 -8.12 10.70
N LEU A 112 0.05 -8.48 9.90
CA LEU A 112 0.73 -9.78 10.01
C LEU A 112 1.36 -9.97 11.39
N ARG A 113 2.04 -8.94 11.93
CA ARG A 113 2.62 -8.98 13.28
C ARG A 113 1.56 -9.17 14.35
N ALA A 114 0.46 -8.41 14.28
CA ALA A 114 -0.65 -8.55 15.23
C ALA A 114 -1.30 -9.93 15.16
N CYS A 115 -1.52 -10.48 13.96
CA CYS A 115 -2.01 -11.85 13.77
C CYS A 115 -1.06 -12.88 14.38
N PHE A 116 0.25 -12.72 14.16
CA PHE A 116 1.25 -13.64 14.71
C PHE A 116 1.27 -13.65 16.25
N VAL A 117 1.22 -12.47 16.88
CA VAL A 117 1.28 -12.33 18.34
C VAL A 117 -0.01 -12.83 18.99
N THR A 118 -1.18 -12.55 18.42
CA THR A 118 -2.48 -12.84 19.03
C THR A 118 -3.10 -14.16 18.57
N GLY A 119 -2.49 -14.85 17.59
CA GLY A 119 -3.05 -16.06 16.98
C GLY A 119 -4.31 -15.81 16.14
N ALA A 120 -4.63 -14.56 15.86
CA ALA A 120 -5.77 -14.20 15.02
C ALA A 120 -5.54 -14.56 13.55
N VAL A 121 -6.62 -14.88 12.84
CA VAL A 121 -6.62 -15.09 11.38
C VAL A 121 -7.66 -14.16 10.77
N VAL A 122 -7.19 -13.24 9.93
CA VAL A 122 -8.03 -12.25 9.25
C VAL A 122 -8.43 -12.77 7.87
N GLU A 123 -9.72 -12.70 7.56
CA GLU A 123 -10.26 -13.00 6.23
C GLU A 123 -10.15 -11.78 5.32
N GLU A 124 -10.65 -10.63 5.79
CA GLU A 124 -10.68 -9.40 5.02
C GLU A 124 -10.70 -8.17 5.95
N TYR A 125 -10.20 -7.04 5.47
CA TYR A 125 -10.21 -5.80 6.24
C TYR A 125 -10.26 -4.56 5.34
N THR A 126 -10.63 -3.43 5.96
CA THR A 126 -10.48 -2.09 5.39
C THR A 126 -10.11 -1.10 6.48
N VAL A 127 -9.30 -0.11 6.13
CA VAL A 127 -8.86 0.96 7.04
C VAL A 127 -9.31 2.29 6.49
N SER A 128 -9.87 3.12 7.34
CA SER A 128 -10.30 4.47 6.99
C SER A 128 -10.02 5.47 8.12
N PRO A 129 -9.75 6.76 7.80
CA PRO A 129 -9.63 7.79 8.81
C PRO A 129 -11.01 8.15 9.37
N ILE A 130 -11.06 8.42 10.68
CA ILE A 130 -12.22 9.00 11.36
C ILE A 130 -11.78 10.35 11.90
N PHE A 131 -12.45 11.40 11.45
CA PHE A 131 -12.19 12.77 11.88
C PHE A 131 -12.98 13.11 13.14
N ILE A 132 -12.30 13.65 14.14
CA ILE A 132 -12.93 14.21 15.33
C ILE A 132 -12.77 15.73 15.21
N TYR A 133 -13.91 16.43 15.11
CA TYR A 133 -13.92 17.87 14.91
C TYR A 133 -13.00 18.58 15.93
N GLU A 134 -12.11 19.46 15.44
CA GLU A 134 -11.12 20.24 16.23
C GLU A 134 -10.05 19.42 17.01
N ARG A 135 -10.02 18.10 16.93
CA ARG A 135 -9.14 17.24 17.75
C ARG A 135 -8.31 16.20 16.97
N GLY A 136 -8.21 16.36 15.63
CA GLY A 136 -7.54 15.35 14.80
C GLY A 136 -8.42 14.16 14.53
N GLY A 137 -7.98 12.93 14.80
CA GLY A 137 -8.77 11.74 14.55
C GLY A 137 -8.00 10.45 14.83
N TYR A 138 -8.46 9.37 14.21
CA TYR A 138 -7.85 8.06 14.33
C TYR A 138 -8.15 7.19 13.10
N HIS A 139 -7.44 6.09 12.96
CA HIS A 139 -7.76 5.07 11.96
C HIS A 139 -8.73 4.04 12.53
N ARG A 140 -9.82 3.80 11.80
CA ARG A 140 -10.75 2.69 12.07
C ARG A 140 -10.41 1.54 11.15
N TRP A 141 -10.17 0.41 11.73
CA TRP A 141 -9.97 -0.88 11.09
C TRP A 141 -11.24 -1.68 11.19
N VAL A 142 -11.91 -1.94 10.08
CA VAL A 142 -13.04 -2.87 10.01
C VAL A 142 -12.48 -4.21 9.58
N VAL A 143 -12.61 -5.22 10.45
CA VAL A 143 -11.93 -6.51 10.26
C VAL A 143 -12.92 -7.66 10.35
N GLU A 144 -12.88 -8.52 9.35
CA GLU A 144 -13.57 -9.81 9.33
C GLU A 144 -12.54 -10.91 9.68
N PHE A 145 -12.80 -11.67 10.74
CA PHE A 145 -11.89 -12.71 11.21
C PHE A 145 -12.40 -14.11 10.83
N VAL A 146 -11.48 -14.97 10.42
CA VAL A 146 -11.67 -16.43 10.40
C VAL A 146 -11.53 -16.97 11.83
N TYR A 147 -10.45 -16.56 12.52
CA TYR A 147 -10.24 -16.81 13.96
C TYR A 147 -9.97 -15.48 14.64
N ARG A 148 -10.89 -15.08 15.51
CA ARG A 148 -10.75 -13.82 16.26
C ARG A 148 -9.69 -13.94 17.35
N PRO A 149 -9.01 -12.84 17.70
CA PRO A 149 -8.14 -12.81 18.87
C PRO A 149 -8.98 -12.94 20.15
N ASP A 150 -8.37 -13.48 21.23
CA ASP A 150 -9.02 -13.52 22.55
C ASP A 150 -9.25 -12.12 23.11
N ASP A 151 -8.33 -11.20 22.84
CA ASP A 151 -8.40 -9.78 23.21
C ASP A 151 -8.20 -8.90 21.97
N VAL A 152 -9.29 -8.26 21.53
CA VAL A 152 -9.29 -7.32 20.38
C VAL A 152 -8.51 -6.05 20.71
N GLN A 153 -8.50 -5.63 21.96
CA GLN A 153 -7.74 -4.45 22.36
C GLN A 153 -6.23 -4.71 22.26
N ALA A 154 -5.77 -5.88 22.70
CA ALA A 154 -4.36 -6.30 22.52
C ALA A 154 -4.00 -6.40 21.03
N PHE A 155 -4.87 -6.94 20.17
CA PHE A 155 -4.68 -6.97 18.72
C PHE A 155 -4.53 -5.56 18.15
N ALA A 156 -5.36 -4.60 18.57
CA ALA A 156 -5.28 -3.21 18.14
C ALA A 156 -3.98 -2.52 18.63
N GLU A 157 -3.54 -2.82 19.83
CA GLU A 157 -2.29 -2.29 20.39
C GLU A 157 -1.05 -2.81 19.66
N GLU A 158 -1.05 -4.07 19.24
CA GLU A 158 0.02 -4.64 18.41
C GLU A 158 0.08 -3.98 17.03
N ILE A 159 -1.07 -3.73 16.38
CA ILE A 159 -1.11 -2.97 15.12
C ILE A 159 -0.53 -1.57 15.33
N ASP A 160 -0.99 -0.84 16.34
CA ASP A 160 -0.52 0.53 16.61
C ASP A 160 0.98 0.58 16.89
N ALA A 161 1.49 -0.35 17.69
CA ALA A 161 2.91 -0.46 17.98
C ALA A 161 3.74 -0.74 16.73
N ALA A 162 3.31 -1.70 15.90
CA ALA A 162 3.98 -2.04 14.66
C ALA A 162 3.97 -0.87 13.67
N LEU A 163 2.85 -0.17 13.50
CA LEU A 163 2.75 1.00 12.63
C LEU A 163 3.67 2.14 13.06
N ARG A 164 3.79 2.38 14.36
CA ARG A 164 4.69 3.41 14.91
C ARG A 164 6.16 3.08 14.68
N GLU A 165 6.51 1.79 14.67
CA GLU A 165 7.86 1.33 14.33
C GLU A 165 8.15 1.43 12.84
N LEU A 166 7.18 1.05 11.98
CA LEU A 166 7.33 0.96 10.54
C LEU A 166 7.24 2.31 9.81
N ASN A 167 6.60 3.31 10.43
CA ASN A 167 6.31 4.59 9.79
C ASN A 167 6.52 5.75 10.78
N SER A 168 7.59 6.54 10.56
CA SER A 168 7.97 7.67 11.42
C SER A 168 6.93 8.78 11.44
N ASP A 169 6.24 9.03 10.31
CA ASP A 169 5.22 10.06 10.22
C ASP A 169 3.97 9.65 11.00
N TYR A 170 3.57 8.38 10.88
CA TYR A 170 2.52 7.83 11.73
C TYR A 170 2.86 7.98 13.22
N ASP A 171 4.07 7.61 13.66
CA ASP A 171 4.48 7.77 15.06
C ASP A 171 4.47 9.25 15.50
N ALA A 172 4.95 10.17 14.66
CA ALA A 172 4.89 11.60 14.95
C ALA A 172 3.45 12.11 15.12
N LYS A 173 2.52 11.68 14.25
CA LYS A 173 1.10 12.05 14.34
C LYS A 173 0.40 11.41 15.54
N ARG A 174 0.76 10.16 15.89
CA ARG A 174 0.28 9.49 17.11
C ARG A 174 0.69 10.20 18.41
N ARG A 175 1.77 10.98 18.37
CA ARG A 175 2.21 11.82 19.51
C ARG A 175 1.52 13.17 19.58
N SER A 176 0.83 13.60 18.53
CA SER A 176 0.28 14.95 18.41
C SER A 176 -1.22 15.00 18.13
N VAL A 177 -1.64 14.61 16.94
CA VAL A 177 -3.01 14.85 16.45
C VAL A 177 -3.83 13.56 16.31
N MET A 178 -3.20 12.38 16.31
CA MET A 178 -3.92 11.12 16.17
C MET A 178 -4.15 10.43 17.51
N GLN A 179 -5.37 9.94 17.71
CA GLN A 179 -5.70 9.03 18.81
C GLN A 179 -5.33 7.58 18.45
N ARG A 180 -5.46 6.65 19.42
CA ARG A 180 -5.28 5.23 19.18
C ARG A 180 -6.27 4.75 18.11
N LEU A 181 -5.80 3.83 17.26
CA LEU A 181 -6.66 3.20 16.27
C LEU A 181 -7.77 2.36 16.94
N GLU A 182 -8.86 2.20 16.22
CA GLU A 182 -10.01 1.40 16.62
C GLU A 182 -10.13 0.17 15.72
N VAL A 183 -10.33 -1.01 16.30
CA VAL A 183 -10.65 -2.24 15.56
C VAL A 183 -12.12 -2.58 15.77
N VAL A 184 -12.88 -2.59 14.69
CA VAL A 184 -14.29 -2.97 14.66
C VAL A 184 -14.40 -4.34 14.00
N MET A 185 -14.80 -5.34 14.76
CA MET A 185 -15.06 -6.68 14.23
C MET A 185 -16.41 -6.73 13.53
N VAL A 186 -16.43 -7.36 12.36
CA VAL A 186 -17.67 -7.62 11.62
C VAL A 186 -17.92 -9.11 11.47
N PRO A 187 -19.20 -9.52 11.36
CA PRO A 187 -19.56 -10.93 11.17
C PRO A 187 -19.00 -11.51 9.86
N ALA A 188 -18.76 -12.82 9.85
CA ALA A 188 -18.33 -13.54 8.68
C ALA A 188 -19.24 -13.32 7.46
N GLY A 189 -18.64 -13.14 6.29
CA GLY A 189 -19.32 -12.86 5.02
C GLY A 189 -19.77 -11.40 4.86
N THR A 190 -19.39 -10.49 5.77
CA THR A 190 -19.79 -9.07 5.67
C THR A 190 -19.20 -8.42 4.42
N PHE A 191 -17.92 -8.59 4.15
CA PHE A 191 -17.30 -8.04 2.95
C PHE A 191 -17.81 -8.69 1.66
N HIS A 192 -18.09 -9.98 1.68
CA HIS A 192 -18.70 -10.66 0.54
C HIS A 192 -20.10 -10.09 0.21
N ARG A 193 -20.95 -9.88 1.22
CA ARG A 193 -22.29 -9.24 1.04
C ARG A 193 -22.14 -7.80 0.51
N TRP A 194 -21.17 -7.07 1.04
CA TRP A 194 -20.89 -5.70 0.59
C TRP A 194 -20.45 -5.67 -0.88
N GLN A 195 -19.56 -6.57 -1.29
CA GLN A 195 -19.13 -6.71 -2.68
C GLN A 195 -20.29 -7.03 -3.60
N ALA A 196 -21.15 -7.98 -3.21
CA ALA A 196 -22.36 -8.35 -3.96
C ALA A 196 -23.32 -7.16 -4.10
N ALA A 197 -23.53 -6.40 -3.04
CA ALA A 197 -24.45 -5.24 -3.02
C ALA A 197 -23.91 -4.05 -3.84
N THR A 198 -22.59 -3.85 -3.90
CA THR A 198 -21.96 -2.71 -4.59
C THR A 198 -21.48 -3.04 -6.00
N GLY A 199 -21.47 -4.31 -6.41
CA GLY A 199 -20.90 -4.77 -7.67
C GLY A 199 -19.37 -4.68 -7.73
N ARG A 200 -18.69 -4.38 -6.64
CA ARG A 200 -17.22 -4.27 -6.58
C ARG A 200 -16.58 -5.64 -6.44
N ARG A 201 -15.51 -5.86 -7.21
CA ARG A 201 -14.77 -7.14 -7.17
C ARG A 201 -13.76 -7.23 -6.01
N LYS A 202 -13.33 -6.08 -5.46
CA LYS A 202 -12.32 -6.02 -4.39
C LYS A 202 -12.75 -5.05 -3.30
N VAL A 203 -12.39 -5.37 -2.07
CA VAL A 203 -12.50 -4.46 -0.91
C VAL A 203 -11.33 -3.47 -0.97
N PRO A 204 -11.59 -2.15 -0.89
CA PRO A 204 -10.49 -1.18 -0.78
C PRO A 204 -9.83 -1.33 0.59
N ARG A 205 -8.55 -1.71 0.60
CA ARG A 205 -7.78 -1.92 1.83
C ARG A 205 -7.58 -0.64 2.62
N LEU A 206 -7.32 0.46 1.90
CA LEU A 206 -7.15 1.80 2.47
C LEU A 206 -8.13 2.75 1.81
N ARG A 207 -8.76 3.60 2.61
CA ARG A 207 -9.72 4.63 2.17
C ARG A 207 -9.30 5.97 2.77
N GLU A 208 -9.36 7.03 1.96
CA GLU A 208 -9.03 8.39 2.40
C GLU A 208 -10.24 9.15 2.94
N ASP A 209 -11.43 8.70 2.60
CA ASP A 209 -12.68 9.46 2.77
C ASP A 209 -13.51 9.11 4.02
N GLY A 210 -13.06 8.21 4.85
CA GLY A 210 -13.75 7.83 6.10
C GLY A 210 -15.15 7.21 5.92
N SER A 211 -15.59 6.94 4.68
CA SER A 211 -16.95 6.49 4.34
C SER A 211 -17.04 5.00 3.98
#